data_341d2a29e01c969146015d8193a6f56b
#
_entry.id   341d2a29e01c969146015d8193a6f56b
#
_cell.length_a   1.000
_cell.length_b   1.000
_cell.length_c   1.000
_cell.angle_alpha   90.00
_cell.angle_beta   90.00
_cell.angle_gamma   90.00
#
_symmetry.space_group_name_H-M   'P 1'
#
loop_
_entity.id
_entity.type
_entity.pdbx_description
1 polymer ?
#
loop_
_entity_poly.entity_id
_entity_poly.type
_entity_poly.pdbx_seq_one_letter_code
_entity_poly.pdbx_strand_id
1 'polypeptide(L)'
;MSDYPDGLTVRPLTTWPGDLTSPADRRVSPFAATLGTTLSALDRELAAIQARNPVMEVAIEPCQFRIDGRPRARAAATHPGVVLSLPMTSVGPLRYATDRFLSWQDNLAPSCWAWRRCGRSRGTALPAAVSSTPVFERCHLVATPGR
;
A
#
# COMPACT_ATOMS: atom_id res chain seq x y z
N MET A 1 -2.33 -7.38 21.77
CA MET A 1 -1.22 -6.81 20.96
C MET A 1 -1.74 -6.50 19.58
N SER A 2 -1.45 -5.33 19.14
CA SER A 2 -1.91 -4.85 17.86
C SER A 2 -0.80 -5.06 16.84
N ASP A 3 -1.01 -5.95 15.87
CA ASP A 3 -0.02 -6.23 14.82
C ASP A 3 0.14 -5.08 13.81
N TYR A 4 -0.75 -4.10 13.88
CA TYR A 4 -0.72 -2.93 12.99
C TYR A 4 0.26 -1.87 13.47
N PRO A 5 0.97 -1.18 12.54
CA PRO A 5 1.84 -0.06 12.87
C PRO A 5 1.14 1.01 13.69
N ASP A 6 1.87 1.58 14.65
CA ASP A 6 1.34 2.67 15.45
C ASP A 6 1.02 3.90 14.59
N GLY A 7 -0.15 4.48 14.84
CA GLY A 7 -0.62 5.63 14.07
C GLY A 7 -1.18 5.32 12.69
N LEU A 8 -1.14 4.06 12.24
CA LEU A 8 -1.78 3.64 10.99
C LEU A 8 -3.29 3.62 11.14
N THR A 9 -3.98 4.39 10.33
CA THR A 9 -5.44 4.32 10.20
C THR A 9 -5.83 3.38 9.08
N VAL A 10 -6.68 2.41 9.36
CA VAL A 10 -7.26 1.52 8.35
C VAL A 10 -8.71 1.89 8.13
N ARG A 11 -9.13 2.00 6.88
CA ARG A 11 -10.51 2.36 6.54
C ARG A 11 -11.00 1.68 5.25
N PRO A 12 -12.32 1.63 5.03
CA PRO A 12 -12.87 1.14 3.78
C PRO A 12 -12.40 1.95 2.59
N LEU A 13 -12.05 1.27 1.51
CA LEU A 13 -11.74 1.92 0.24
C LEU A 13 -13.04 2.40 -0.42
N THR A 14 -13.11 3.68 -0.75
CA THR A 14 -14.28 4.28 -1.41
C THR A 14 -14.10 4.36 -2.92
N THR A 15 -12.89 4.65 -3.39
CA THR A 15 -12.60 4.83 -4.82
C THR A 15 -11.24 4.27 -5.15
N TRP A 16 -11.18 3.41 -6.17
CA TRP A 16 -9.92 2.90 -6.70
C TRP A 16 -9.30 3.93 -7.68
N PRO A 17 -8.03 4.30 -7.52
CA PRO A 17 -7.36 5.19 -8.46
C PRO A 17 -6.95 4.44 -9.73
N GLY A 18 -7.63 4.70 -10.83
CA GLY A 18 -7.36 4.09 -12.13
C GLY A 18 -8.12 2.79 -12.37
N ASP A 19 -7.59 1.93 -13.22
CA ASP A 19 -8.22 0.67 -13.59
C ASP A 19 -7.74 -0.47 -12.68
N LEU A 20 -8.68 -1.33 -12.28
CA LEU A 20 -8.36 -2.55 -11.54
C LEU A 20 -7.68 -3.56 -12.47
N THR A 21 -6.68 -4.26 -11.94
CA THR A 21 -6.10 -5.40 -12.64
C THR A 21 -7.14 -6.49 -12.82
N SER A 22 -7.25 -7.01 -14.05
CA SER A 22 -8.15 -8.13 -14.34
C SER A 22 -7.86 -9.32 -13.39
N PRO A 23 -8.88 -10.00 -12.88
CA PRO A 23 -8.67 -11.19 -12.05
C PRO A 23 -7.77 -12.25 -12.69
N ALA A 24 -7.81 -12.36 -14.01
CA ALA A 24 -6.95 -13.29 -14.76
C ALA A 24 -5.46 -12.91 -14.75
N ASP A 25 -5.16 -11.62 -14.59
CA ASP A 25 -3.80 -11.08 -14.59
C ASP A 25 -3.19 -10.99 -13.18
N ARG A 26 -3.99 -11.24 -12.15
CA ARG A 26 -3.50 -11.25 -10.77
C ARG A 26 -2.66 -12.49 -10.50
N ARG A 27 -1.63 -12.31 -9.70
CA ARG A 27 -0.66 -13.37 -9.41
C ARG A 27 -0.82 -13.89 -8.00
N VAL A 28 -0.43 -15.14 -7.80
CA VAL A 28 -0.20 -15.67 -6.45
C VAL A 28 1.07 -15.02 -5.91
N SER A 29 1.04 -14.58 -4.65
CA SER A 29 2.22 -14.03 -4.01
C SER A 29 3.32 -15.08 -3.89
N PRO A 30 4.55 -14.76 -4.28
CA PRO A 30 5.69 -15.65 -4.05
C PRO A 30 6.14 -15.64 -2.57
N PHE A 31 5.54 -14.78 -1.75
CA PHE A 31 5.93 -14.61 -0.35
C PHE A 31 5.00 -15.41 0.56
N ALA A 32 5.54 -16.34 1.31
CA ALA A 32 4.81 -17.07 2.35
C ALA A 32 4.81 -16.28 3.68
N ALA A 33 4.56 -14.98 3.62
CA ALA A 33 4.53 -14.13 4.80
C ALA A 33 3.14 -14.10 5.43
N THR A 34 3.10 -14.17 6.75
CA THR A 34 1.86 -13.92 7.49
C THR A 34 1.52 -12.42 7.48
N LEU A 35 0.25 -12.08 7.74
CA LEU A 35 -0.17 -10.69 7.87
C LEU A 35 0.67 -9.94 8.93
N GLY A 36 0.92 -10.56 10.09
CA GLY A 36 1.74 -9.96 11.14
C GLY A 36 3.16 -9.65 10.68
N THR A 37 3.81 -10.57 9.96
CA THR A 37 5.14 -10.35 9.39
C THR A 37 5.13 -9.21 8.38
N THR A 38 4.10 -9.14 7.53
CA THR A 38 3.93 -8.08 6.54
C THR A 38 3.73 -6.72 7.21
N LEU A 39 2.88 -6.65 8.23
CA LEU A 39 2.63 -5.41 8.98
C LEU A 39 3.87 -4.93 9.74
N SER A 40 4.64 -5.85 10.34
CA SER A 40 5.91 -5.50 11.00
C SER A 40 6.94 -4.96 10.01
N ALA A 41 6.97 -5.50 8.80
CA ALA A 41 7.83 -5.00 7.74
C ALA A 41 7.36 -3.62 7.25
N LEU A 42 6.06 -3.41 7.12
CA LEU A 42 5.48 -2.11 6.78
C LEU A 42 5.81 -1.06 7.83
N ASP A 43 5.69 -1.39 9.12
CA ASP A 43 6.03 -0.49 10.22
C ASP A 43 7.47 0.03 10.12
N ARG A 44 8.43 -0.87 9.88
CA ARG A 44 9.83 -0.49 9.67
C ARG A 44 10.05 0.42 8.47
N GLU A 45 9.34 0.15 7.37
CA GLU A 45 9.44 0.98 6.16
C GLU A 45 8.82 2.36 6.38
N LEU A 46 7.68 2.46 7.07
CA LEU A 46 7.06 3.73 7.43
C LEU A 46 7.96 4.56 8.36
N ALA A 47 8.60 3.91 9.32
CA ALA A 47 9.56 4.57 10.19
C ALA A 47 10.79 5.08 9.42
N ALA A 48 11.29 4.31 8.47
CA ALA A 48 12.46 4.68 7.65
C ALA A 48 12.23 5.95 6.83
N ILE A 49 11.01 6.18 6.35
CA ILE A 49 10.63 7.41 5.62
C ILE A 49 9.98 8.47 6.52
N GLN A 50 9.98 8.25 7.82
CA GLN A 50 9.38 9.18 8.79
C GLN A 50 7.91 9.49 8.48
N ALA A 51 7.15 8.49 8.06
CA ALA A 51 5.74 8.65 7.73
C ALA A 51 4.94 9.00 8.98
N ARG A 52 4.10 10.03 8.85
CA ARG A 52 3.17 10.44 9.90
C ARG A 52 1.73 10.35 9.40
N ASN A 53 0.85 9.88 10.26
CA ASN A 53 -0.57 9.68 9.98
C ASN A 53 -0.81 8.84 8.70
N PRO A 54 -0.15 7.69 8.54
CA PRO A 54 -0.38 6.83 7.39
C PRO A 54 -1.83 6.33 7.38
N VAL A 55 -2.44 6.26 6.21
CA VAL A 55 -3.80 5.75 6.01
C VAL A 55 -3.77 4.63 5.00
N MET A 56 -4.29 3.48 5.39
CA MET A 56 -4.46 2.30 4.53
C MET A 56 -5.94 2.11 4.22
N GLU A 57 -6.26 2.03 2.94
CA GLU A 57 -7.62 1.78 2.46
C GLU A 57 -7.68 0.40 1.82
N VAL A 58 -8.65 -0.38 2.23
CA VAL A 58 -8.90 -1.76 1.75
C VAL A 58 -10.36 -1.90 1.33
N ALA A 59 -10.63 -2.70 0.31
CA ALA A 59 -11.98 -2.88 -0.24
C ALA A 59 -12.83 -3.82 0.62
N ILE A 60 -12.92 -3.55 1.91
CA ILE A 60 -13.68 -4.30 2.90
C ILE A 60 -14.88 -3.46 3.31
N GLU A 61 -16.05 -4.10 3.40
CA GLU A 61 -17.28 -3.44 3.84
C GLU A 61 -17.16 -2.84 5.24
N PRO A 62 -17.70 -1.65 5.50
CA PRO A 62 -17.61 -1.00 6.80
C PRO A 62 -18.09 -1.85 7.98
N CYS A 63 -19.11 -2.69 7.78
CA CYS A 63 -19.64 -3.57 8.80
C CYS A 63 -18.68 -4.69 9.22
N GLN A 64 -17.63 -4.95 8.43
CA GLN A 64 -16.60 -5.94 8.72
C GLN A 64 -15.40 -5.36 9.47
N PHE A 65 -15.46 -4.09 9.83
CA PHE A 65 -14.47 -3.47 10.70
C PHE A 65 -14.86 -3.65 12.17
N ARG A 66 -13.86 -3.68 13.01
CA ARG A 66 -14.00 -3.68 14.48
C ARG A 66 -14.16 -2.24 14.98
N ILE A 67 -14.54 -2.12 16.24
CA ILE A 67 -14.63 -0.81 16.92
C ILE A 67 -13.29 -0.07 16.94
N ASP A 68 -12.18 -0.81 16.97
CA ASP A 68 -10.82 -0.25 16.90
C ASP A 68 -10.41 0.22 15.49
N GLY A 69 -11.33 0.18 14.52
CA GLY A 69 -11.08 0.59 13.15
C GLY A 69 -10.30 -0.41 12.30
N ARG A 70 -10.14 -1.65 12.76
CA ARG A 70 -9.41 -2.69 12.04
C ARG A 70 -10.33 -3.72 11.41
N PRO A 71 -9.93 -4.33 10.29
CA PRO A 71 -10.70 -5.43 9.72
C PRO A 71 -10.83 -6.59 10.71
N ARG A 72 -11.99 -7.23 10.72
CA ARG A 72 -12.20 -8.48 11.44
C ARG A 72 -11.32 -9.58 10.83
N ALA A 73 -10.96 -10.59 11.62
CA ALA A 73 -10.08 -11.68 11.19
C ALA A 73 -10.58 -12.43 9.93
N ARG A 74 -11.90 -12.47 9.71
CA ARG A 74 -12.53 -13.11 8.55
C ARG A 74 -13.13 -12.11 7.57
N ALA A 75 -12.71 -10.85 7.64
CA ALA A 75 -13.20 -9.83 6.70
C ALA A 75 -12.79 -10.19 5.27
N ALA A 76 -13.76 -10.18 4.37
CA ALA A 76 -13.55 -10.45 2.95
C ALA A 76 -13.53 -9.15 2.17
N ALA A 77 -12.48 -8.95 1.38
CA ALA A 77 -12.40 -7.82 0.46
C ALA A 77 -13.14 -8.12 -0.84
N THR A 78 -13.83 -7.12 -1.39
CA THR A 78 -14.51 -7.23 -2.70
C THR A 78 -13.51 -7.31 -3.85
N HIS A 79 -12.32 -6.74 -3.67
CA HIS A 79 -11.17 -6.90 -4.54
C HIS A 79 -9.88 -6.77 -3.72
N PRO A 80 -8.74 -7.31 -4.18
CA PRO A 80 -7.51 -7.35 -3.39
C PRO A 80 -6.74 -6.04 -3.34
N GLY A 81 -7.22 -4.98 -3.95
CA GLY A 81 -6.54 -3.70 -4.02
C GLY A 81 -6.33 -3.06 -2.64
N VAL A 82 -5.17 -2.45 -2.47
CA VAL A 82 -4.80 -1.68 -1.28
C VAL A 82 -4.30 -0.31 -1.72
N VAL A 83 -4.78 0.73 -1.07
CA VAL A 83 -4.27 2.09 -1.23
C VAL A 83 -3.61 2.51 0.08
N LEU A 84 -2.37 2.96 0.00
CA LEU A 84 -1.64 3.52 1.12
C LEU A 84 -1.36 5.01 0.86
N SER A 85 -1.90 5.85 1.72
CA SER A 85 -1.71 7.30 1.67
C SER A 85 -0.81 7.75 2.81
N LEU A 86 0.27 8.43 2.47
CA LEU A 86 1.28 8.95 3.39
C LEU A 86 1.31 10.48 3.24
N PRO A 87 0.48 11.20 4.00
CA PRO A 87 0.36 12.65 3.84
C PRO A 87 1.63 13.40 4.23
N MET A 88 2.42 12.82 5.12
CA MET A 88 3.67 13.42 5.61
C MET A 88 4.77 12.36 5.66
N THR A 89 5.83 12.58 4.90
CA THR A 89 7.05 11.77 4.95
C THR A 89 8.27 12.68 4.79
N SER A 90 9.47 12.12 5.01
CA SER A 90 10.74 12.85 4.78
C SER A 90 10.95 13.28 3.33
N VAL A 91 10.22 12.70 2.39
CA VAL A 91 10.30 12.98 0.95
C VAL A 91 9.05 13.69 0.40
N GLY A 92 8.12 14.08 1.27
CA GLY A 92 6.84 14.70 0.90
C GLY A 92 5.66 13.74 0.91
N PRO A 93 4.47 14.19 0.51
CA PRO A 93 3.27 13.35 0.50
C PRO A 93 3.35 12.27 -0.58
N LEU A 94 3.01 11.04 -0.23
CA LEU A 94 3.03 9.89 -1.11
C LEU A 94 1.69 9.17 -1.08
N ARG A 95 1.29 8.60 -2.21
CA ARG A 95 0.13 7.73 -2.30
C ARG A 95 0.41 6.57 -3.25
N TYR A 96 0.16 5.37 -2.79
CA TYR A 96 0.38 4.14 -3.55
C TYR A 96 -0.90 3.32 -3.63
N ALA A 97 -1.13 2.70 -4.77
CA ALA A 97 -2.20 1.75 -4.97
C ALA A 97 -1.63 0.49 -5.64
N THR A 98 -2.01 -0.67 -5.16
CA THR A 98 -1.59 -1.94 -5.73
C THR A 98 -2.69 -3.00 -5.60
N ASP A 99 -2.92 -3.76 -6.66
CA ASP A 99 -3.90 -4.84 -6.75
C ASP A 99 -3.37 -6.06 -7.52
N ARG A 100 -2.05 -6.21 -7.52
CA ARG A 100 -1.32 -7.20 -8.32
C ARG A 100 -1.59 -8.63 -7.89
N PHE A 101 -1.73 -8.87 -6.60
CA PHE A 101 -1.89 -10.21 -6.02
C PHE A 101 -3.36 -10.53 -5.74
N LEU A 102 -3.64 -11.83 -5.49
CA LEU A 102 -4.98 -12.34 -5.26
C LEU A 102 -5.58 -11.92 -3.91
N SER A 103 -4.75 -11.57 -2.94
CA SER A 103 -5.23 -11.11 -1.62
C SER A 103 -4.72 -9.71 -1.29
N TRP A 104 -5.50 -8.96 -0.52
CA TRP A 104 -5.10 -7.63 -0.07
C TRP A 104 -3.89 -7.69 0.89
N GLN A 105 -3.78 -8.77 1.67
CA GLN A 105 -2.65 -8.98 2.58
C GLN A 105 -1.34 -9.09 1.79
N ASP A 106 -1.35 -9.79 0.67
CA ASP A 106 -0.19 -9.93 -0.20
C ASP A 106 0.17 -8.60 -0.89
N ASN A 107 -0.83 -7.82 -1.26
CA ASN A 107 -0.63 -6.48 -1.83
C ASN A 107 -0.08 -5.48 -0.81
N LEU A 108 -0.17 -5.78 0.47
CA LEU A 108 0.40 -4.96 1.53
C LEU A 108 1.90 -5.19 1.72
N ALA A 109 2.49 -6.20 1.10
CA ALA A 109 3.91 -6.51 1.25
C ALA A 109 4.81 -5.33 0.83
N PRO A 110 5.79 -4.92 1.66
CA PRO A 110 6.65 -3.76 1.36
C PRO A 110 7.42 -3.86 0.04
N SER A 111 7.67 -5.06 -0.45
CA SER A 111 8.29 -5.29 -1.75
C SER A 111 7.47 -4.75 -2.93
N CYS A 112 6.16 -4.52 -2.72
CA CYS A 112 5.28 -3.91 -3.72
C CYS A 112 5.41 -2.39 -3.78
N TRP A 113 6.08 -1.76 -2.83
CA TRP A 113 6.12 -0.32 -2.68
C TRP A 113 7.35 0.28 -3.36
N ALA A 114 7.12 1.22 -4.26
CA ALA A 114 8.19 1.84 -5.07
C ALA A 114 9.15 2.71 -4.24
N TRP A 115 8.76 3.21 -3.07
CA TRP A 115 9.62 4.08 -2.25
C TRP A 115 10.89 3.39 -1.76
N ARG A 116 10.93 2.05 -1.67
CA ARG A 116 12.15 1.32 -1.32
C ARG A 116 13.29 1.60 -2.29
N ARG A 117 12.96 1.95 -3.54
CA ARG A 117 13.95 2.35 -4.55
C ARG A 117 14.40 3.80 -4.36
N CYS A 118 13.52 4.67 -3.87
CA CYS A 118 13.83 6.09 -3.63
C CYS A 118 14.67 6.31 -2.37
N GLY A 119 14.57 5.43 -1.36
CA GLY A 119 15.29 5.56 -0.10
C GLY A 119 16.79 5.30 -0.16
N ARG A 120 17.33 4.82 -1.29
CA ARG A 120 18.78 4.60 -1.48
C ARG A 120 19.50 5.69 -2.26
N SER A 121 18.79 6.63 -2.82
CA SER A 121 19.38 7.77 -3.54
C SER A 121 19.37 8.99 -2.63
N ARG A 122 20.38 9.12 -1.79
CA ARG A 122 20.70 10.43 -1.23
C ARG A 122 21.12 11.33 -2.39
N GLY A 123 20.25 12.24 -2.75
CA GLY A 123 20.57 13.38 -3.63
C GLY A 123 20.58 13.02 -5.11
N THR A 124 19.45 13.16 -5.73
CA THR A 124 19.31 13.79 -7.04
C THR A 124 17.83 13.80 -7.44
N ALA A 125 17.42 14.91 -8.04
CA ALA A 125 16.07 15.18 -8.51
C ALA A 125 15.44 14.02 -9.27
N LEU A 126 14.13 13.88 -9.11
CA LEU A 126 13.27 12.99 -9.90
C LEU A 126 13.61 13.09 -11.39
N PRO A 127 13.93 12.00 -12.06
CA PRO A 127 13.83 11.99 -13.52
C PRO A 127 12.37 11.79 -13.89
N ALA A 128 11.81 12.77 -14.57
CA ALA A 128 10.62 12.58 -15.37
C ALA A 128 10.90 11.50 -16.42
N ALA A 129 9.91 10.65 -16.66
CA ALA A 129 9.85 9.70 -17.75
C ALA A 129 10.90 8.58 -17.76
N VAL A 130 10.49 7.38 -17.38
CA VAL A 130 11.05 6.17 -17.95
C VAL A 130 9.94 5.41 -18.65
N SER A 131 9.97 5.57 -19.95
CA SER A 131 9.32 4.73 -20.95
C SER A 131 9.97 3.35 -20.95
N SER A 132 9.11 2.33 -21.05
CA SER A 132 9.37 0.98 -21.56
C SER A 132 10.38 0.06 -20.84
N THR A 133 9.84 -0.85 -20.03
CA THR A 133 10.08 -2.30 -20.18
C THR A 133 9.00 -3.11 -19.43
N PRO A 134 8.47 -4.17 -20.02
CA PRO A 134 7.22 -4.79 -19.59
C PRO A 134 7.50 -5.97 -18.67
N VAL A 135 7.46 -5.83 -17.40
CA VAL A 135 7.20 -6.90 -16.41
C VAL A 135 6.98 -6.35 -14.98
N PHE A 136 7.26 -5.07 -14.73
CA PHE A 136 7.32 -4.55 -13.35
C PHE A 136 6.40 -3.36 -13.06
N GLU A 137 5.45 -3.08 -13.91
CA GLU A 137 4.67 -1.84 -13.82
C GLU A 137 3.19 -2.09 -13.58
N ARG A 138 2.78 -1.86 -12.38
CA ARG A 138 1.56 -1.11 -12.03
C ARG A 138 1.52 -0.80 -10.54
N CYS A 139 2.56 -0.13 -10.03
CA CYS A 139 2.40 0.72 -8.87
C CYS A 139 2.14 2.13 -9.40
N HIS A 140 0.90 2.57 -9.40
CA HIS A 140 0.56 3.93 -9.80
C HIS A 140 0.92 4.89 -8.67
N LEU A 141 1.97 5.68 -8.91
CA LEU A 141 2.26 6.85 -8.10
C LEU A 141 1.24 7.94 -8.49
N VAL A 142 0.25 8.17 -7.67
CA VAL A 142 -0.66 9.31 -7.84
C VAL A 142 -0.10 10.48 -7.03
N ALA A 143 0.58 11.40 -7.71
CA ALA A 143 0.95 12.67 -7.12
C ALA A 143 -0.33 13.46 -6.82
N THR A 144 -0.56 13.78 -5.57
CA THR A 144 -1.64 14.71 -5.18
C THR A 144 -1.16 16.12 -5.47
N PRO A 145 -1.86 16.92 -6.30
CA PRO A 145 -1.52 18.32 -6.47
C PRO A 145 -1.70 19.03 -5.12
N GLY A 146 -0.63 19.60 -4.62
CA GLY A 146 -0.67 20.45 -3.42
C GLY A 146 -1.54 21.68 -3.69
N ARG A 147 -2.37 22.02 -2.71
CA ARG A 147 -2.95 23.36 -2.58
C ARG A 147 -1.93 24.28 -1.94
#